data_ecb778dcec4be498d891175cc1781f0e
#
_entry.id   ecb778dcec4be498d891175cc1781f0e
#
_cell.length_a   1.000
_cell.length_b   1.000
_cell.length_c   1.000
_cell.angle_alpha   90.00
_cell.angle_beta   90.00
_cell.angle_gamma   90.00
#
_symmetry.space_group_name_H-M   'P 1'
#
loop_
_entity.id
_entity.type
_entity.pdbx_description
1 polymer ?
#
loop_
_entity_poly.entity_id
_entity_poly.type
_entity_poly.pdbx_seq_one_letter_code
_entity_poly.pdbx_strand_id
1 'polypeptide(L)'
;MRLIFANIIAIYRKELQSYFASPLAMAIAGIFWLISGFFYVTILLDPQRGILAQVAAQAAVQQELGTPRPPLDVPYEFLQFFLGTVASLSLFILPILSMGLYAEERKQGTLELLATSPVYNWTVATGKLLGVVTFYITMIAPLLLYEAITFSVAEPAFPATIPLLGHLGLILLAASVLSLGMFISSLTDSTILSAILTFALVLFLWIVNLIAANVPGPVGEALAHLSILENYSNLIQGVVDISSLVLFASYIFLGIFLTAQSIETLRFQQN
;
A
#
# COMPACT_ATOMS: atom_id res chain seq x y z
N MET A 1 -12.01 2.74 -28.63
CA MET A 1 -10.81 2.86 -27.78
C MET A 1 -10.51 4.30 -27.34
N ARG A 2 -10.40 5.30 -28.22
CA ARG A 2 -10.11 6.70 -27.82
C ARG A 2 -11.05 7.28 -26.73
N LEU A 3 -12.36 7.01 -26.82
CA LEU A 3 -13.36 7.46 -25.84
C LEU A 3 -13.16 6.83 -24.44
N ILE A 4 -12.80 5.54 -24.39
CA ILE A 4 -12.55 4.84 -23.13
C ILE A 4 -11.35 5.46 -22.38
N PHE A 5 -10.22 5.66 -23.07
CA PHE A 5 -9.04 6.30 -22.49
C PHE A 5 -9.31 7.75 -22.07
N ALA A 6 -10.07 8.51 -22.87
CA ALA A 6 -10.44 9.88 -22.53
C ALA A 6 -11.29 9.92 -21.25
N ASN A 7 -12.24 8.99 -21.09
CA ASN A 7 -13.07 8.87 -19.90
C ASN A 7 -12.24 8.48 -18.67
N ILE A 8 -11.32 7.49 -18.78
CA ILE A 8 -10.42 7.14 -17.68
C ILE A 8 -9.61 8.35 -17.23
N ILE A 9 -9.01 9.09 -18.18
CA ILE A 9 -8.19 10.27 -17.85
C ILE A 9 -9.03 11.38 -17.21
N ALA A 10 -10.25 11.62 -17.69
CA ALA A 10 -11.14 12.63 -17.12
C ALA A 10 -11.52 12.29 -15.67
N ILE A 11 -11.90 11.04 -15.41
CA ILE A 11 -12.25 10.56 -14.07
C ILE A 11 -11.03 10.58 -13.16
N TYR A 12 -9.90 10.09 -13.62
CA TYR A 12 -8.62 10.12 -12.91
C TYR A 12 -8.27 11.55 -12.44
N ARG A 13 -8.33 12.53 -13.37
CA ARG A 13 -8.02 13.93 -13.03
C ARG A 13 -8.99 14.50 -12.00
N LYS A 14 -10.29 14.26 -12.16
CA LYS A 14 -11.31 14.67 -11.19
C LYS A 14 -11.02 14.10 -9.81
N GLU A 15 -10.77 12.79 -9.75
CA GLU A 15 -10.53 12.08 -8.50
C GLU A 15 -9.25 12.57 -7.81
N LEU A 16 -8.15 12.67 -8.55
CA LEU A 16 -6.88 13.17 -8.03
C LEU A 16 -7.01 14.61 -7.49
N GLN A 17 -7.69 15.50 -8.22
CA GLN A 17 -7.96 16.86 -7.75
C GLN A 17 -8.81 16.87 -6.48
N SER A 18 -9.78 15.95 -6.34
CA SER A 18 -10.59 15.80 -5.14
C SER A 18 -9.73 15.45 -3.90
N TYR A 19 -8.77 14.54 -4.04
CA TYR A 19 -7.84 14.21 -2.95
C TYR A 19 -6.98 15.40 -2.54
N PHE A 20 -6.40 16.14 -3.49
CA PHE A 20 -5.58 17.32 -3.17
C PHE A 20 -6.40 18.51 -2.64
N ALA A 21 -7.69 18.57 -2.95
CA ALA A 21 -8.60 19.58 -2.41
C ALA A 21 -9.21 19.17 -1.05
N SER A 22 -9.10 17.90 -0.66
CA SER A 22 -9.68 17.38 0.58
C SER A 22 -8.81 17.70 1.79
N PRO A 23 -9.32 18.49 2.78
CA PRO A 23 -8.58 18.74 4.02
C PRO A 23 -8.25 17.44 4.79
N LEU A 24 -9.14 16.45 4.75
CA LEU A 24 -8.93 15.16 5.40
C LEU A 24 -7.77 14.40 4.76
N ALA A 25 -7.73 14.30 3.43
CA ALA A 25 -6.66 13.61 2.71
C ALA A 25 -5.31 14.29 2.94
N MET A 26 -5.27 15.62 2.95
CA MET A 26 -4.05 16.38 3.25
C MET A 26 -3.59 16.21 4.70
N ALA A 27 -4.52 16.14 5.66
CA ALA A 27 -4.20 15.85 7.05
C ALA A 27 -3.61 14.43 7.21
N ILE A 28 -4.19 13.44 6.53
CA ILE A 28 -3.68 12.06 6.51
C ILE A 28 -2.25 12.03 5.94
N ALA A 29 -2.00 12.73 4.82
CA ALA A 29 -0.65 12.81 4.25
C ALA A 29 0.35 13.48 5.19
N GLY A 30 -0.04 14.57 5.86
CA GLY A 30 0.80 15.24 6.86
C GLY A 30 1.13 14.35 8.06
N ILE A 31 0.14 13.66 8.61
CA ILE A 31 0.33 12.69 9.70
C ILE A 31 1.24 11.54 9.25
N PHE A 32 1.02 11.01 8.05
CA PHE A 32 1.86 9.95 7.48
C PHE A 32 3.33 10.38 7.39
N TRP A 33 3.61 11.58 6.92
CA TRP A 33 4.99 12.09 6.84
C TRP A 33 5.62 12.30 8.21
N LEU A 34 4.86 12.84 9.18
CA LEU A 34 5.35 13.00 10.55
C LEU A 34 5.70 11.67 11.20
N ILE A 35 4.82 10.67 11.08
CA ILE A 35 5.04 9.33 11.63
C ILE A 35 6.20 8.64 10.92
N SER A 36 6.25 8.69 9.59
CA SER A 36 7.35 8.11 8.81
C SER A 36 8.69 8.76 9.13
N GLY A 37 8.73 10.08 9.31
CA GLY A 37 9.92 10.81 9.73
C GLY A 37 10.36 10.44 11.15
N PHE A 38 9.41 10.26 12.07
CA PHE A 38 9.71 9.77 13.42
C PHE A 38 10.32 8.36 13.39
N PHE A 39 9.75 7.45 12.62
CA PHE A 39 10.31 6.10 12.47
C PHE A 39 11.67 6.10 11.77
N TYR A 40 11.87 6.95 10.77
CA TYR A 40 13.19 7.13 10.14
C TYR A 40 14.26 7.45 11.20
N VAL A 41 14.02 8.45 12.04
CA VAL A 41 14.94 8.85 13.10
C VAL A 41 15.14 7.72 14.12
N THR A 42 14.05 7.09 14.57
CA THR A 42 14.10 6.04 15.59
C THR A 42 14.83 4.79 15.09
N ILE A 43 14.52 4.32 13.87
CA ILE A 43 15.14 3.11 13.31
C ILE A 43 16.64 3.32 13.07
N LEU A 44 17.03 4.49 12.59
CA LEU A 44 18.43 4.74 12.22
C LEU A 44 19.27 5.26 13.38
N LEU A 45 18.75 6.26 14.13
CA LEU A 45 19.53 7.13 15.02
C LEU A 45 19.25 6.94 16.51
N ASP A 46 18.31 6.09 16.93
CA ASP A 46 18.04 5.87 18.36
C ASP A 46 19.33 5.43 19.07
N PRO A 47 19.72 6.12 20.18
CA PRO A 47 21.00 5.85 20.85
C PRO A 47 21.13 4.45 21.46
N GLN A 48 20.01 3.75 21.71
CA GLN A 48 19.99 2.44 22.37
C GLN A 48 19.61 1.30 21.43
N ARG A 49 18.73 1.56 20.48
CA ARG A 49 18.10 0.54 19.63
C ARG A 49 18.24 0.79 18.14
N GLY A 50 18.67 1.99 17.74
CA GLY A 50 18.86 2.34 16.33
C GLY A 50 19.96 1.49 15.69
N ILE A 51 19.88 1.33 14.37
CA ILE A 51 20.82 0.49 13.62
C ILE A 51 22.26 0.96 13.84
N LEU A 52 22.52 2.26 13.86
CA LEU A 52 23.86 2.81 14.11
C LEU A 52 24.39 2.48 15.50
N ALA A 53 23.53 2.48 16.53
CA ALA A 53 23.91 2.07 17.88
C ALA A 53 24.25 0.57 17.95
N GLN A 54 23.50 -0.27 17.23
CA GLN A 54 23.78 -1.72 17.13
C GLN A 54 25.12 -1.98 16.46
N VAL A 55 25.46 -1.25 15.39
CA VAL A 55 26.78 -1.35 14.73
C VAL A 55 27.91 -0.97 15.68
N ALA A 56 27.75 0.15 16.41
CA ALA A 56 28.75 0.59 17.39
C ALA A 56 28.93 -0.44 18.51
N ALA A 57 27.83 -0.99 19.04
CA ALA A 57 27.88 -2.04 20.06
C ALA A 57 28.56 -3.33 19.54
N GLN A 58 28.25 -3.74 18.31
CA GLN A 58 28.87 -4.91 17.69
C GLN A 58 30.38 -4.72 17.50
N ALA A 59 30.81 -3.53 17.06
CA ALA A 59 32.24 -3.20 16.94
C ALA A 59 32.99 -3.24 18.28
N ALA A 60 32.38 -2.73 19.34
CA ALA A 60 32.94 -2.79 20.69
C ALA A 60 33.12 -4.23 21.20
N VAL A 61 32.09 -5.07 21.05
CA VAL A 61 32.14 -6.50 21.41
C VAL A 61 33.17 -7.26 20.60
N GLN A 62 33.31 -6.96 19.33
CA GLN A 62 34.32 -7.58 18.46
C GLN A 62 35.74 -7.21 18.89
N GLN A 63 35.96 -5.97 19.33
CA GLN A 63 37.23 -5.49 19.84
C GLN A 63 37.59 -6.18 21.14
N GLU A 64 36.61 -6.39 22.04
CA GLU A 64 36.85 -7.03 23.35
C GLU A 64 37.08 -8.54 23.25
N LEU A 65 36.29 -9.23 22.44
CA LEU A 65 36.29 -10.70 22.35
C LEU A 65 37.19 -11.27 21.27
N GLY A 66 37.72 -10.45 20.37
CA GLY A 66 38.57 -10.89 19.25
C GLY A 66 37.88 -11.84 18.25
N THR A 67 36.58 -12.00 18.36
CA THR A 67 35.80 -12.91 17.47
C THR A 67 35.24 -12.13 16.27
N PRO A 68 35.65 -12.42 15.04
CA PRO A 68 35.11 -11.74 13.87
C PRO A 68 33.63 -12.11 13.70
N ARG A 69 32.77 -11.12 13.66
CA ARG A 69 31.37 -11.24 13.27
C ARG A 69 31.19 -10.60 11.89
N PRO A 70 30.30 -11.13 11.05
CA PRO A 70 29.99 -10.48 9.79
C PRO A 70 29.46 -9.06 10.07
N PRO A 71 29.94 -8.04 9.33
CA PRO A 71 29.48 -6.68 9.49
C PRO A 71 28.00 -6.59 9.18
N LEU A 72 27.27 -5.78 9.95
CA LEU A 72 25.86 -5.49 9.70
C LEU A 72 25.75 -4.64 8.43
N ASP A 73 24.92 -5.06 7.49
CA ASP A 73 24.61 -4.27 6.29
C ASP A 73 23.57 -3.18 6.64
N VAL A 74 24.08 -2.03 7.10
CA VAL A 74 23.25 -0.91 7.57
C VAL A 74 22.23 -0.45 6.55
N PRO A 75 22.58 -0.22 5.26
CA PRO A 75 21.60 0.18 4.25
C PRO A 75 20.48 -0.84 4.06
N TYR A 76 20.81 -2.12 4.04
CA TYR A 76 19.86 -3.19 3.83
C TYR A 76 18.90 -3.37 5.03
N GLU A 77 19.46 -3.41 6.24
CA GLU A 77 18.69 -3.48 7.47
C GLU A 77 17.76 -2.27 7.61
N PHE A 78 18.28 -1.07 7.36
CA PHE A 78 17.48 0.15 7.38
C PHE A 78 16.32 0.07 6.39
N LEU A 79 16.58 -0.33 5.16
CA LEU A 79 15.55 -0.41 4.13
C LEU A 79 14.42 -1.37 4.54
N GLN A 80 14.79 -2.56 5.03
CA GLN A 80 13.80 -3.56 5.44
C GLN A 80 12.94 -3.08 6.60
N PHE A 81 13.55 -2.55 7.67
CA PHE A 81 12.80 -2.07 8.81
C PHE A 81 11.96 -0.83 8.49
N PHE A 82 12.52 0.11 7.74
CA PHE A 82 11.84 1.35 7.39
C PHE A 82 10.67 1.11 6.45
N LEU A 83 10.88 0.45 5.31
CA LEU A 83 9.80 0.16 4.36
C LEU A 83 8.79 -0.85 4.91
N GLY A 84 9.20 -1.80 5.74
CA GLY A 84 8.30 -2.70 6.46
C GLY A 84 7.37 -1.93 7.42
N THR A 85 7.91 -0.93 8.11
CA THR A 85 7.13 -0.04 8.99
C THR A 85 6.18 0.83 8.17
N VAL A 86 6.65 1.40 7.06
CA VAL A 86 5.83 2.19 6.13
C VAL A 86 4.68 1.36 5.54
N ALA A 87 4.94 0.11 5.16
CA ALA A 87 3.91 -0.80 4.68
C ALA A 87 2.85 -1.07 5.75
N SER A 88 3.30 -1.37 6.98
CA SER A 88 2.39 -1.58 8.11
C SER A 88 1.54 -0.34 8.39
N LEU A 89 2.13 0.85 8.41
CA LEU A 89 1.41 2.11 8.56
C LEU A 89 0.40 2.32 7.42
N SER A 90 0.78 1.97 6.20
CA SER A 90 -0.10 2.08 5.03
C SER A 90 -1.35 1.21 5.16
N LEU A 91 -1.26 0.01 5.76
CA LEU A 91 -2.43 -0.85 5.97
C LEU A 91 -3.51 -0.20 6.85
N PHE A 92 -3.15 0.76 7.71
CA PHE A 92 -4.12 1.55 8.49
C PHE A 92 -4.68 2.72 7.69
N ILE A 93 -3.90 3.33 6.82
CA ILE A 93 -4.26 4.55 6.09
C ILE A 93 -5.07 4.23 4.83
N LEU A 94 -4.75 3.15 4.12
CA LEU A 94 -5.39 2.79 2.86
C LEU A 94 -6.91 2.56 2.98
N PRO A 95 -7.45 1.92 4.06
CA PRO A 95 -8.89 1.85 4.28
C PRO A 95 -9.56 3.23 4.39
N ILE A 96 -8.89 4.20 5.02
CA ILE A 96 -9.41 5.57 5.14
C ILE A 96 -9.39 6.27 3.78
N LEU A 97 -8.35 6.06 2.97
CA LEU A 97 -8.28 6.63 1.62
C LEU A 97 -9.32 6.04 0.67
N SER A 98 -9.67 4.76 0.82
CA SER A 98 -10.65 4.09 -0.06
C SER A 98 -12.11 4.30 0.35
N MET A 99 -12.37 4.69 1.61
CA MET A 99 -13.71 4.66 2.21
C MET A 99 -14.76 5.50 1.46
N GLY A 100 -14.33 6.64 0.87
CA GLY A 100 -15.22 7.60 0.20
C GLY A 100 -15.37 7.38 -1.30
N LEU A 101 -14.60 6.46 -1.91
CA LEU A 101 -14.52 6.33 -3.37
C LEU A 101 -15.90 6.14 -4.05
N TYR A 102 -16.82 5.43 -3.40
CA TYR A 102 -18.19 5.26 -3.85
C TYR A 102 -19.25 5.53 -2.77
N ALA A 103 -18.94 5.26 -1.49
CA ALA A 103 -19.88 5.43 -0.40
C ALA A 103 -20.37 6.89 -0.28
N GLU A 104 -19.51 7.85 -0.57
CA GLU A 104 -19.89 9.26 -0.55
C GLU A 104 -20.84 9.62 -1.71
N GLU A 105 -20.57 9.13 -2.93
CA GLU A 105 -21.46 9.32 -4.08
C GLU A 105 -22.82 8.61 -3.86
N ARG A 106 -22.80 7.44 -3.23
CA ARG A 106 -24.03 6.72 -2.88
C ARG A 106 -24.86 7.49 -1.83
N LYS A 107 -24.20 8.00 -0.80
CA LYS A 107 -24.86 8.83 0.24
C LYS A 107 -25.47 10.10 -0.32
N GLN A 108 -24.85 10.71 -1.34
CA GLN A 108 -25.32 11.92 -2.00
C GLN A 108 -26.37 11.64 -3.10
N GLY A 109 -26.66 10.36 -3.42
CA GLY A 109 -27.56 9.99 -4.52
C GLY A 109 -26.97 10.23 -5.92
N THR A 110 -25.69 10.58 -6.02
CA THR A 110 -25.03 10.86 -7.31
C THR A 110 -24.53 9.60 -8.01
N LEU A 111 -24.45 8.48 -7.31
CA LEU A 111 -24.08 7.18 -7.88
C LEU A 111 -25.10 6.70 -8.93
N GLU A 112 -26.38 7.04 -8.75
CA GLU A 112 -27.44 6.70 -9.71
C GLU A 112 -27.23 7.42 -11.06
N LEU A 113 -26.80 8.69 -11.01
CA LEU A 113 -26.44 9.46 -12.21
C LEU A 113 -25.23 8.85 -12.93
N LEU A 114 -24.30 8.32 -12.19
CA LEU A 114 -23.14 7.61 -12.73
C LEU A 114 -23.57 6.29 -13.41
N ALA A 115 -24.46 5.54 -12.76
CA ALA A 115 -24.98 4.27 -13.25
C ALA A 115 -25.78 4.43 -14.55
N THR A 116 -26.49 5.55 -14.74
CA THR A 116 -27.24 5.86 -15.97
C THR A 116 -26.40 6.51 -17.06
N SER A 117 -25.15 6.87 -16.79
CA SER A 117 -24.22 7.44 -17.75
C SER A 117 -23.81 6.42 -18.82
N PRO A 118 -23.57 6.83 -20.08
CA PRO A 118 -23.09 5.95 -21.15
C PRO A 118 -21.61 5.53 -20.99
N VAL A 119 -21.06 5.60 -19.81
CA VAL A 119 -19.68 5.21 -19.47
C VAL A 119 -19.68 3.81 -18.88
N TYR A 120 -18.72 2.99 -19.27
CA TYR A 120 -18.57 1.64 -18.70
C TYR A 120 -18.14 1.71 -17.23
N ASN A 121 -18.78 0.93 -16.35
CA ASN A 121 -18.53 0.91 -14.90
C ASN A 121 -17.05 0.59 -14.56
N TRP A 122 -16.43 -0.35 -15.28
CA TRP A 122 -15.01 -0.66 -15.10
C TRP A 122 -14.08 0.51 -15.47
N THR A 123 -14.48 1.37 -16.44
CA THR A 123 -13.74 2.58 -16.82
C THR A 123 -13.73 3.58 -15.67
N VAL A 124 -14.88 3.72 -14.99
CA VAL A 124 -15.02 4.58 -13.82
C VAL A 124 -14.18 4.05 -12.67
N ALA A 125 -14.32 2.76 -12.36
CA ALA A 125 -13.56 2.11 -11.30
C ALA A 125 -12.04 2.24 -11.50
N THR A 126 -11.57 2.02 -12.73
CA THR A 126 -10.15 2.17 -13.06
C THR A 126 -9.68 3.62 -12.90
N GLY A 127 -10.45 4.61 -13.37
CA GLY A 127 -10.10 6.02 -13.24
C GLY A 127 -10.02 6.46 -11.78
N LYS A 128 -10.97 6.04 -10.93
CA LYS A 128 -10.97 6.32 -9.49
C LYS A 128 -9.78 5.66 -8.78
N LEU A 129 -9.53 4.39 -9.07
CA LEU A 129 -8.38 3.68 -8.50
C LEU A 129 -7.06 4.35 -8.86
N LEU A 130 -6.86 4.72 -10.12
CA LEU A 130 -5.65 5.44 -10.56
C LEU A 130 -5.50 6.78 -9.82
N GLY A 131 -6.60 7.51 -9.57
CA GLY A 131 -6.58 8.77 -8.82
C GLY A 131 -6.05 8.59 -7.41
N VAL A 132 -6.62 7.65 -6.64
CA VAL A 132 -6.21 7.42 -5.26
C VAL A 132 -4.82 6.79 -5.16
N VAL A 133 -4.45 5.87 -6.07
CA VAL A 133 -3.09 5.30 -6.12
C VAL A 133 -2.06 6.38 -6.42
N THR A 134 -2.33 7.30 -7.34
CA THR A 134 -1.42 8.43 -7.62
C THR A 134 -1.28 9.35 -6.41
N PHE A 135 -2.36 9.61 -5.67
CA PHE A 135 -2.27 10.35 -4.41
C PHE A 135 -1.37 9.63 -3.40
N TYR A 136 -1.53 8.32 -3.24
CA TYR A 136 -0.64 7.52 -2.38
C TYR A 136 0.82 7.55 -2.83
N ILE A 137 1.08 7.51 -4.15
CA ILE A 137 2.45 7.66 -4.69
C ILE A 137 3.04 9.01 -4.25
N THR A 138 2.26 10.11 -4.25
CA THR A 138 2.76 11.40 -3.76
C THR A 138 3.03 11.40 -2.26
N MET A 139 2.34 10.56 -1.49
CA MET A 139 2.61 10.40 -0.05
C MET A 139 3.93 9.66 0.20
N ILE A 140 4.24 8.62 -0.57
CA ILE A 140 5.48 7.84 -0.36
C ILE A 140 6.72 8.46 -1.05
N ALA A 141 6.53 9.31 -2.07
CA ALA A 141 7.64 9.91 -2.82
C ALA A 141 8.67 10.67 -1.95
N PRO A 142 8.28 11.46 -0.91
CA PRO A 142 9.25 12.11 -0.02
C PRO A 142 10.11 11.14 0.79
N LEU A 143 9.67 9.89 0.98
CA LEU A 143 10.45 8.88 1.72
C LEU A 143 11.74 8.49 0.97
N LEU A 144 11.74 8.60 -0.37
CA LEU A 144 12.95 8.43 -1.17
C LEU A 144 14.07 9.41 -0.77
N LEU A 145 13.74 10.58 -0.22
CA LEU A 145 14.74 11.52 0.31
C LEU A 145 15.43 10.96 1.56
N TYR A 146 14.68 10.32 2.46
CA TYR A 146 15.26 9.67 3.65
C TYR A 146 16.23 8.55 3.27
N GLU A 147 15.82 7.74 2.29
CA GLU A 147 16.65 6.67 1.76
C GLU A 147 17.88 7.22 1.02
N ALA A 148 17.71 8.24 0.18
CA ALA A 148 18.80 8.88 -0.52
C ALA A 148 19.86 9.45 0.45
N ILE A 149 19.43 10.09 1.56
CA ILE A 149 20.34 10.58 2.59
C ILE A 149 21.11 9.42 3.22
N THR A 150 20.41 8.36 3.62
CA THR A 150 21.01 7.19 4.27
C THR A 150 22.01 6.48 3.35
N PHE A 151 21.65 6.29 2.06
CA PHE A 151 22.48 5.54 1.13
C PHE A 151 23.61 6.36 0.53
N SER A 152 23.56 7.70 0.59
CA SER A 152 24.62 8.57 0.09
C SER A 152 25.96 8.40 0.81
N VAL A 153 25.94 7.91 2.05
CA VAL A 153 27.13 7.68 2.88
C VAL A 153 27.49 6.20 3.02
N ALA A 154 26.81 5.32 2.27
CA ALA A 154 27.06 3.87 2.33
C ALA A 154 28.29 3.49 1.54
N GLU A 155 29.20 2.71 2.15
CA GLU A 155 30.36 2.11 1.50
C GLU A 155 30.38 0.60 1.77
N PRO A 156 30.27 -0.26 0.73
CA PRO A 156 30.14 0.08 -0.69
C PRO A 156 28.81 0.72 -1.06
N ALA A 157 28.74 1.41 -2.21
CA ALA A 157 27.52 2.07 -2.67
C ALA A 157 26.35 1.10 -2.76
N PHE A 158 25.21 1.45 -2.12
CA PHE A 158 24.02 0.62 -2.10
C PHE A 158 23.28 0.68 -3.45
N PRO A 159 22.88 -0.48 -4.04
CA PRO A 159 22.25 -0.49 -5.35
C PRO A 159 20.85 0.13 -5.31
N ALA A 160 20.63 1.19 -6.08
CA ALA A 160 19.35 1.93 -6.12
C ALA A 160 18.14 1.08 -6.58
N THR A 161 18.38 -0.07 -7.20
CA THR A 161 17.33 -0.99 -7.65
C THR A 161 16.52 -1.57 -6.48
N ILE A 162 17.14 -1.81 -5.32
CA ILE A 162 16.47 -2.42 -4.17
C ILE A 162 15.45 -1.46 -3.55
N PRO A 163 15.78 -0.19 -3.20
CA PRO A 163 14.78 0.78 -2.75
C PRO A 163 13.64 1.00 -3.76
N LEU A 164 13.96 1.08 -5.05
CA LEU A 164 12.94 1.25 -6.09
C LEU A 164 11.98 0.04 -6.17
N LEU A 165 12.47 -1.18 -6.00
CA LEU A 165 11.63 -2.38 -5.91
C LEU A 165 10.74 -2.35 -4.66
N GLY A 166 11.28 -1.92 -3.51
CA GLY A 166 10.51 -1.74 -2.30
C GLY A 166 9.35 -0.73 -2.46
N HIS A 167 9.61 0.41 -3.12
CA HIS A 167 8.58 1.39 -3.45
C HIS A 167 7.56 0.88 -4.47
N LEU A 168 8.00 0.13 -5.49
CA LEU A 168 7.08 -0.55 -6.40
C LEU A 168 6.17 -1.52 -5.64
N GLY A 169 6.74 -2.26 -4.70
CA GLY A 169 6.00 -3.14 -3.80
C GLY A 169 4.94 -2.38 -2.98
N LEU A 170 5.28 -1.22 -2.41
CA LEU A 170 4.33 -0.34 -1.70
C LEU A 170 3.18 0.11 -2.61
N ILE A 171 3.48 0.46 -3.85
CA ILE A 171 2.45 0.88 -4.83
C ILE A 171 1.53 -0.30 -5.16
N LEU A 172 2.07 -1.50 -5.38
CA LEU A 172 1.27 -2.70 -5.67
C LEU A 172 0.42 -3.12 -4.47
N LEU A 173 0.98 -3.09 -3.26
CA LEU A 173 0.26 -3.32 -2.02
C LEU A 173 -0.90 -2.32 -1.87
N ALA A 174 -0.61 -1.03 -2.05
CA ALA A 174 -1.62 0.01 -1.95
C ALA A 174 -2.70 -0.14 -3.01
N ALA A 175 -2.35 -0.39 -4.27
CA ALA A 175 -3.31 -0.59 -5.35
C ALA A 175 -4.23 -1.79 -5.08
N SER A 176 -3.70 -2.88 -4.49
CA SER A 176 -4.48 -4.06 -4.10
C SER A 176 -5.48 -3.73 -2.98
N VAL A 177 -5.01 -3.10 -1.90
CA VAL A 177 -5.89 -2.72 -0.77
C VAL A 177 -6.92 -1.69 -1.21
N LEU A 178 -6.51 -0.66 -1.97
CA LEU A 178 -7.41 0.39 -2.45
C LEU A 178 -8.47 -0.14 -3.42
N SER A 179 -8.14 -1.11 -4.26
CA SER A 179 -9.10 -1.73 -5.18
C SER A 179 -10.16 -2.55 -4.43
N LEU A 180 -9.76 -3.32 -3.42
CA LEU A 180 -10.68 -4.07 -2.56
C LEU A 180 -11.51 -3.13 -1.68
N GLY A 181 -10.90 -2.08 -1.12
CA GLY A 181 -11.61 -1.05 -0.36
C GLY A 181 -12.60 -0.26 -1.21
N MET A 182 -12.27 0.00 -2.48
CA MET A 182 -13.17 0.60 -3.45
C MET A 182 -14.41 -0.27 -3.69
N PHE A 183 -14.25 -1.59 -3.80
CA PHE A 183 -15.36 -2.53 -3.88
C PHE A 183 -16.24 -2.45 -2.63
N ILE A 184 -15.66 -2.50 -1.42
CA ILE A 184 -16.40 -2.38 -0.17
C ILE A 184 -17.13 -1.04 -0.10
N SER A 185 -16.48 0.05 -0.52
CA SER A 185 -17.09 1.38 -0.60
C SER A 185 -18.30 1.43 -1.53
N SER A 186 -18.35 0.61 -2.58
CA SER A 186 -19.49 0.55 -3.49
C SER A 186 -20.72 -0.17 -2.91
N LEU A 187 -20.56 -0.93 -1.82
CA LEU A 187 -21.64 -1.71 -1.20
C LEU A 187 -22.43 -0.95 -0.13
N THR A 188 -21.91 0.16 0.37
CA THR A 188 -22.50 0.93 1.49
C THR A 188 -22.56 2.42 1.17
N ASP A 189 -23.49 3.12 1.83
CA ASP A 189 -23.61 4.59 1.84
C ASP A 189 -22.89 5.24 3.04
N SER A 190 -22.35 4.42 3.96
CA SER A 190 -21.60 4.88 5.12
C SER A 190 -20.10 4.78 4.88
N THR A 191 -19.42 5.92 4.79
CA THR A 191 -17.96 5.99 4.66
C THR A 191 -17.25 5.33 5.84
N ILE A 192 -17.79 5.50 7.06
CA ILE A 192 -17.22 4.88 8.27
C ILE A 192 -17.33 3.36 8.22
N LEU A 193 -18.49 2.82 7.82
CA LEU A 193 -18.68 1.38 7.68
C LEU A 193 -17.77 0.82 6.61
N SER A 194 -17.61 1.53 5.49
CA SER A 194 -16.66 1.17 4.43
C SER A 194 -15.23 1.08 4.96
N ALA A 195 -14.77 2.07 5.73
CA ALA A 195 -13.44 2.04 6.34
C ALA A 195 -13.26 0.84 7.29
N ILE A 196 -14.22 0.58 8.17
CA ILE A 196 -14.19 -0.52 9.13
C ILE A 196 -14.12 -1.88 8.42
N LEU A 197 -14.97 -2.10 7.42
CA LEU A 197 -15.02 -3.35 6.67
C LEU A 197 -13.73 -3.55 5.85
N THR A 198 -13.21 -2.49 5.23
CA THR A 198 -11.95 -2.54 4.51
C THR A 198 -10.79 -2.85 5.46
N PHE A 199 -10.77 -2.22 6.64
CA PHE A 199 -9.77 -2.49 7.66
C PHE A 199 -9.84 -3.94 8.17
N ALA A 200 -11.05 -4.46 8.40
CA ALA A 200 -11.24 -5.87 8.78
C ALA A 200 -10.72 -6.84 7.71
N LEU A 201 -10.98 -6.54 6.43
CA LEU A 201 -10.45 -7.33 5.32
C LEU A 201 -8.91 -7.28 5.27
N VAL A 202 -8.32 -6.10 5.42
CA VAL A 202 -6.87 -5.92 5.45
C VAL A 202 -6.24 -6.67 6.63
N LEU A 203 -6.82 -6.58 7.82
CA LEU A 203 -6.39 -7.35 8.99
C LEU A 203 -6.47 -8.86 8.74
N PHE A 204 -7.54 -9.32 8.10
CA PHE A 204 -7.67 -10.73 7.73
C PHE A 204 -6.52 -11.16 6.81
N LEU A 205 -6.25 -10.40 5.75
CA LEU A 205 -5.16 -10.67 4.81
C LEU A 205 -3.77 -10.56 5.45
N TRP A 206 -3.63 -9.78 6.51
CA TRP A 206 -2.40 -9.69 7.29
C TRP A 206 -2.22 -10.91 8.21
N ILE A 207 -3.29 -11.31 8.92
CA ILE A 207 -3.23 -12.41 9.89
C ILE A 207 -3.20 -13.78 9.19
N VAL A 208 -3.66 -13.87 7.94
CA VAL A 208 -3.76 -15.15 7.22
C VAL A 208 -2.43 -15.91 7.17
N ASN A 209 -1.30 -15.20 7.13
CA ASN A 209 0.02 -15.82 7.18
C ASN A 209 0.31 -16.53 8.52
N LEU A 210 -0.11 -15.93 9.63
CA LEU A 210 0.02 -16.54 10.96
C LEU A 210 -0.82 -17.82 11.07
N ILE A 211 -1.98 -17.85 10.41
CA ILE A 211 -2.83 -19.03 10.33
C ILE A 211 -2.15 -20.09 9.44
N ALA A 212 -1.65 -19.67 8.29
CA ALA A 212 -0.97 -20.53 7.32
C ALA A 212 0.22 -21.30 7.93
N ALA A 213 1.02 -20.62 8.75
CA ALA A 213 2.16 -21.20 9.44
C ALA A 213 1.78 -22.38 10.38
N ASN A 214 0.53 -22.46 10.83
CA ASN A 214 0.03 -23.52 11.70
C ASN A 214 -0.77 -24.60 10.96
N VAL A 215 -0.97 -24.49 9.64
CA VAL A 215 -1.71 -25.44 8.82
C VAL A 215 -0.73 -26.16 7.92
N PRO A 216 -0.41 -27.46 8.17
CA PRO A 216 0.54 -28.19 7.33
C PRO A 216 -0.07 -28.55 5.97
N GLY A 217 0.80 -28.65 4.95
CA GLY A 217 0.45 -29.12 3.62
C GLY A 217 -0.08 -28.04 2.66
N PRO A 218 -0.66 -28.43 1.51
CA PRO A 218 -0.99 -27.53 0.41
C PRO A 218 -1.95 -26.38 0.78
N VAL A 219 -2.79 -26.60 1.80
CA VAL A 219 -3.74 -25.59 2.29
C VAL A 219 -2.99 -24.46 3.00
N GLY A 220 -1.99 -24.78 3.84
CA GLY A 220 -1.14 -23.79 4.49
C GLY A 220 -0.35 -22.97 3.48
N GLU A 221 0.25 -23.62 2.48
CA GLU A 221 0.96 -22.94 1.39
C GLU A 221 0.03 -22.00 0.61
N ALA A 222 -1.17 -22.45 0.25
CA ALA A 222 -2.16 -21.62 -0.44
C ALA A 222 -2.57 -20.40 0.42
N LEU A 223 -2.75 -20.58 1.73
CA LEU A 223 -3.06 -19.49 2.66
C LEU A 223 -1.89 -18.51 2.79
N ALA A 224 -0.65 -18.99 2.87
CA ALA A 224 0.54 -18.15 2.92
C ALA A 224 0.64 -17.23 1.69
N HIS A 225 0.35 -17.78 0.50
CA HIS A 225 0.31 -17.00 -0.73
C HIS A 225 -0.71 -15.85 -0.72
N LEU A 226 -1.78 -15.92 0.08
CA LEU A 226 -2.75 -14.83 0.19
C LEU A 226 -2.26 -13.65 1.05
N SER A 227 -1.17 -13.81 1.79
CA SER A 227 -0.64 -12.75 2.65
C SER A 227 -0.05 -11.61 1.83
N ILE A 228 -0.65 -10.43 1.96
CA ILE A 228 -0.19 -9.22 1.27
C ILE A 228 1.20 -8.79 1.76
N LEU A 229 1.45 -8.86 3.09
CA LEU A 229 2.73 -8.41 3.66
C LEU A 229 3.88 -9.37 3.37
N GLU A 230 3.64 -10.68 3.31
CA GLU A 230 4.68 -11.64 2.97
C GLU A 230 5.15 -11.43 1.53
N ASN A 231 4.20 -11.30 0.60
CA ASN A 231 4.53 -11.02 -0.80
C ASN A 231 5.22 -9.66 -0.99
N TYR A 232 4.91 -8.67 -0.14
CA TYR A 232 5.61 -7.40 -0.12
C TYR A 232 7.04 -7.54 0.42
N SER A 233 7.26 -8.36 1.47
CA SER A 233 8.57 -8.54 2.09
C SER A 233 9.62 -9.09 1.10
N ASN A 234 9.22 -9.93 0.15
CA ASN A 234 10.09 -10.40 -0.91
C ASN A 234 10.62 -9.25 -1.77
N LEU A 235 9.76 -8.29 -2.12
CA LEU A 235 10.15 -7.12 -2.93
C LEU A 235 11.11 -6.18 -2.19
N ILE A 236 10.93 -5.98 -0.87
CA ILE A 236 11.89 -5.19 -0.06
C ILE A 236 13.26 -5.88 -0.01
N GLN A 237 13.28 -7.20 -0.02
CA GLN A 237 14.53 -7.99 -0.04
C GLN A 237 15.20 -8.00 -1.43
N GLY A 238 14.61 -7.31 -2.41
CA GLY A 238 15.13 -7.29 -3.78
C GLY A 238 14.80 -8.54 -4.58
N VAL A 239 13.94 -9.42 -4.06
CA VAL A 239 13.51 -10.65 -4.74
C VAL A 239 12.23 -10.37 -5.51
N VAL A 240 12.31 -10.42 -6.83
CA VAL A 240 11.13 -10.29 -7.70
C VAL A 240 10.56 -11.67 -7.95
N ASP A 241 9.57 -12.06 -7.16
CA ASP A 241 8.82 -13.29 -7.38
C ASP A 241 7.60 -13.03 -8.25
N ILE A 242 7.48 -13.81 -9.32
CA ILE A 242 6.35 -13.72 -10.27
C ILE A 242 5.04 -14.02 -9.56
N SER A 243 5.03 -14.93 -8.57
CA SER A 243 3.82 -15.28 -7.81
C SER A 243 3.29 -14.08 -7.02
N SER A 244 4.18 -13.29 -6.41
CA SER A 244 3.84 -12.06 -5.70
C SER A 244 3.22 -11.01 -6.64
N LEU A 245 3.80 -10.83 -7.84
CA LEU A 245 3.25 -9.90 -8.82
C LEU A 245 1.88 -10.33 -9.34
N VAL A 246 1.69 -11.63 -9.59
CA VAL A 246 0.40 -12.21 -10.00
C VAL A 246 -0.65 -12.03 -8.91
N LEU A 247 -0.29 -12.20 -7.63
CA LEU A 247 -1.19 -11.99 -6.51
C LEU A 247 -1.68 -10.53 -6.45
N PHE A 248 -0.77 -9.57 -6.48
CA PHE A 248 -1.13 -8.15 -6.47
C PHE A 248 -2.02 -7.79 -7.67
N ALA A 249 -1.66 -8.25 -8.87
CA ALA A 249 -2.46 -8.05 -10.07
C ALA A 249 -3.86 -8.68 -9.93
N SER A 250 -3.97 -9.86 -9.32
CA SER A 250 -5.23 -10.55 -9.07
C SER A 250 -6.13 -9.79 -8.12
N TYR A 251 -5.60 -9.24 -7.03
CA TYR A 251 -6.37 -8.39 -6.11
C TYR A 251 -6.85 -7.09 -6.76
N ILE A 252 -6.00 -6.44 -7.55
CA ILE A 252 -6.36 -5.22 -8.27
C ILE A 252 -7.48 -5.52 -9.28
N PHE A 253 -7.33 -6.57 -10.07
CA PHE A 253 -8.34 -6.98 -11.04
C PHE A 253 -9.65 -7.36 -10.36
N LEU A 254 -9.59 -8.16 -9.29
CA LEU A 254 -10.76 -8.59 -8.52
C LEU A 254 -11.51 -7.38 -7.95
N GLY A 255 -10.80 -6.43 -7.35
CA GLY A 255 -11.40 -5.21 -6.79
C GLY A 255 -12.11 -4.37 -7.85
N ILE A 256 -11.48 -4.14 -9.01
CA ILE A 256 -12.08 -3.41 -10.13
C ILE A 256 -13.31 -4.17 -10.67
N PHE A 257 -13.19 -5.48 -10.88
CA PHE A 257 -14.27 -6.32 -11.40
C PHE A 257 -15.47 -6.33 -10.47
N LEU A 258 -15.27 -6.61 -9.17
CA LEU A 258 -16.35 -6.65 -8.19
C LEU A 258 -17.02 -5.27 -8.02
N THR A 259 -16.24 -4.18 -8.07
CA THR A 259 -16.78 -2.82 -8.06
C THR A 259 -17.68 -2.58 -9.28
N ALA A 260 -17.22 -2.94 -10.47
CA ALA A 260 -18.01 -2.78 -11.68
C ALA A 260 -19.32 -3.58 -11.63
N GLN A 261 -19.29 -4.81 -11.11
CA GLN A 261 -20.49 -5.64 -10.93
C GLN A 261 -21.45 -5.08 -9.88
N SER A 262 -20.91 -4.54 -8.75
CA SER A 262 -21.73 -3.90 -7.72
C SER A 262 -22.54 -2.73 -8.30
N ILE A 263 -21.93 -1.91 -9.15
CA ILE A 263 -22.60 -0.77 -9.78
C ILE A 263 -23.62 -1.24 -10.84
N GLU A 264 -23.30 -2.31 -11.58
CA GLU A 264 -24.18 -2.89 -12.58
C GLU A 264 -25.50 -3.41 -11.93
N THR A 265 -25.42 -4.06 -10.78
CA THR A 265 -26.60 -4.56 -10.05
C THR A 265 -27.54 -3.44 -9.61
N LEU A 266 -27.01 -2.26 -9.25
CA LEU A 266 -27.84 -1.08 -8.93
C LEU A 266 -28.62 -0.60 -10.15
N ARG A 267 -28.05 -0.70 -11.34
CA ARG A 267 -28.69 -0.32 -12.62
C ARG A 267 -29.91 -1.19 -12.92
N PHE A 268 -29.85 -2.49 -12.60
CA PHE A 268 -30.98 -3.42 -12.83
C PHE A 268 -32.09 -3.33 -11.79
N GLN A 269 -31.83 -2.79 -10.60
CA GLN A 269 -32.85 -2.63 -9.57
C GLN A 269 -33.77 -1.42 -9.79
N GLN A 270 -33.43 -0.54 -10.71
CA GLN A 270 -34.17 0.68 -11.02
C GLN A 270 -35.03 0.57 -12.30
N ASN A 271 -34.91 -0.52 -13.07
CA ASN A 271 -35.77 -0.86 -14.20
C ASN A 271 -36.80 -1.92 -13.81
#